data_6ff16ed3e35bb372d2b4eaf3adf01233
#
_entry.id   6ff16ed3e35bb372d2b4eaf3adf01233
#
_cell.length_a   1.000
_cell.length_b   1.000
_cell.length_c   1.000
_cell.angle_alpha   90.00
_cell.angle_beta   90.00
_cell.angle_gamma   90.00
#
_symmetry.space_group_name_H-M   'P 1'
#
loop_
_entity.id
_entity.type
_entity.pdbx_description
1 polymer ?
#
loop_
_entity_poly.entity_id
_entity_poly.type
_entity_poly.pdbx_seq_one_letter_code
_entity_poly.pdbx_strand_id
1 'polypeptide(L)'
;MDVLPPTIYFGPTLSSPFFALPFQTDSKILLLSEDSSTMEEAPSSLARPEFDQTTAGFVEWFTTADGTRLSSKIELKDLRDETAGRGLVAIDTIAEDEELFAVPRPLVLMTTTSSISPTVLAPLADTGTWPPLIVTIIFEYLRRQESPWHPYFQVLPTTFDSLMFWNDEELAVLQASAVVDKIGKAEAEATWKETIIPVMLAHPDLFPVFAATDTERTAELIKLAHMAGSLIMAYAFDIDRDDEPSGPRNGDSDDEFEEDDEDEPLKGMVPFADMLNADADKNKCKSFQMSAAMLRLIDYDQQARLFQEDDYLIMKSTKTIAAGDQIFNDYGPLPRSDLLRMYGYVTDNYAKYDVVELSHDTLLEVAGKKHDKTNKAWLKREEQLDELGIIDDGYSIPRPEPDVQNLGDAIPGHLHMLLRALCAHDEDNKAVKKPREPVTLEEAALLQAVLTKRLSEYKTTYEHDRSQLEKVQSESTGPLAPVHCNARRYAMAVQVRMGEKEILRQLISLCQGHIKLMSEALAATKRKRSEVASRNSSAKKFKAA
;
A
#
# COMPACT_ATOMS: atom_id res chain seq x y z
N MET A 1 16.47 -28.32 -19.59
CA MET A 1 16.07 -26.98 -20.08
C MET A 1 14.56 -26.92 -19.84
N ASP A 2 14.22 -26.79 -18.61
CA ASP A 2 12.83 -26.72 -18.15
C ASP A 2 12.62 -25.31 -17.63
N VAL A 3 11.65 -24.63 -18.26
CA VAL A 3 11.27 -23.26 -17.95
C VAL A 3 10.34 -23.34 -16.75
N LEU A 4 10.80 -22.88 -15.60
CA LEU A 4 10.00 -22.71 -14.39
C LEU A 4 8.97 -21.58 -14.62
N PRO A 5 7.74 -21.69 -14.13
CA PRO A 5 6.77 -20.61 -14.18
C PRO A 5 7.17 -19.49 -13.20
N PRO A 6 6.83 -18.22 -13.49
CA PRO A 6 7.24 -17.10 -12.68
C PRO A 6 6.48 -17.04 -11.36
N THR A 7 7.21 -16.88 -10.29
CA THR A 7 6.72 -16.59 -8.92
C THR A 7 6.06 -15.20 -8.90
N ILE A 8 4.87 -15.10 -8.32
CA ILE A 8 4.11 -13.85 -8.27
C ILE A 8 4.59 -13.01 -7.11
N TYR A 9 5.46 -12.07 -7.39
CA TYR A 9 5.73 -10.95 -6.50
C TYR A 9 4.60 -9.93 -6.64
N PHE A 10 3.89 -9.64 -5.56
CA PHE A 10 3.16 -8.36 -5.40
C PHE A 10 4.14 -7.26 -4.96
N GLY A 11 5.20 -7.10 -5.71
CA GLY A 11 6.10 -5.95 -5.67
C GLY A 11 6.00 -5.21 -7.00
N PRO A 12 6.47 -3.97 -7.12
CA PRO A 12 6.21 -3.13 -8.27
C PRO A 12 6.86 -3.66 -9.53
N THR A 13 6.10 -3.53 -10.64
CA THR A 13 6.53 -3.43 -12.02
C THR A 13 6.56 -4.66 -12.91
N LEU A 14 5.72 -4.58 -13.95
CA LEU A 14 6.07 -5.01 -15.30
C LEU A 14 5.45 -4.04 -16.31
N SER A 15 6.32 -3.32 -17.01
CA SER A 15 5.99 -2.54 -18.19
C SER A 15 6.07 -3.42 -19.44
N SER A 16 5.04 -3.44 -20.26
CA SER A 16 5.19 -3.75 -21.69
C SER A 16 4.06 -3.15 -22.53
N PRO A 17 4.36 -2.63 -23.73
CA PRO A 17 3.41 -1.90 -24.54
C PRO A 17 2.79 -2.78 -25.63
N PHE A 18 1.46 -2.81 -25.76
CA PHE A 18 0.83 -3.24 -27.02
C PHE A 18 -0.47 -2.46 -27.34
N PHE A 19 -0.41 -1.74 -28.43
CA PHE A 19 -1.40 -1.37 -29.44
C PHE A 19 -2.91 -1.33 -29.08
N ALA A 20 -3.43 -0.12 -29.18
CA ALA A 20 -4.86 0.19 -29.29
C ALA A 20 -5.42 -0.20 -30.66
N LEU A 21 -6.57 -0.87 -30.70
CA LEU A 21 -7.54 -0.87 -31.79
C LEU A 21 -8.94 -0.71 -31.21
N PRO A 22 -9.84 0.08 -31.85
CA PRO A 22 -11.14 0.41 -31.33
C PRO A 22 -12.16 -0.68 -31.64
N PHE A 23 -12.90 -1.15 -30.65
CA PHE A 23 -14.15 -1.90 -30.88
C PHE A 23 -15.35 -1.06 -30.49
N GLN A 24 -16.18 -0.74 -31.50
CA GLN A 24 -17.56 -0.34 -31.30
C GLN A 24 -18.36 -1.58 -30.86
N THR A 25 -19.15 -1.42 -29.80
CA THR A 25 -20.24 -2.34 -29.51
C THR A 25 -21.51 -1.57 -29.21
N ASP A 26 -22.41 -1.57 -30.20
CA ASP A 26 -23.84 -1.46 -29.96
C ASP A 26 -24.33 -2.71 -29.23
N SER A 27 -24.95 -2.56 -28.07
CA SER A 27 -25.82 -3.59 -27.52
C SER A 27 -26.86 -2.98 -26.61
N LYS A 28 -28.07 -2.86 -27.15
CA LYS A 28 -29.31 -2.79 -26.38
C LYS A 28 -29.48 -4.09 -25.60
N ILE A 29 -29.48 -4.02 -24.29
CA ILE A 29 -29.98 -5.11 -23.45
C ILE A 29 -31.29 -4.69 -22.84
N LEU A 30 -32.32 -5.49 -23.14
CA LEU A 30 -33.65 -5.46 -22.57
C LEU A 30 -33.59 -5.66 -21.05
N LEU A 31 -34.32 -4.83 -20.36
CA LEU A 31 -34.76 -5.06 -18.99
C LEU A 31 -35.60 -6.33 -18.93
N LEU A 32 -35.16 -7.34 -18.22
CA LEU A 32 -36.01 -8.42 -17.68
C LEU A 32 -35.90 -8.40 -16.15
N SER A 33 -37.05 -8.32 -15.59
CA SER A 33 -37.53 -8.38 -14.21
C SER A 33 -36.63 -9.04 -13.17
N GLU A 34 -36.55 -8.30 -12.06
CA GLU A 34 -36.23 -8.71 -10.71
C GLU A 34 -36.74 -10.13 -10.37
N ASP A 35 -35.82 -11.01 -9.99
CA ASP A 35 -36.08 -11.97 -8.95
C ASP A 35 -34.81 -12.10 -8.11
N SER A 36 -34.93 -11.66 -6.87
CA SER A 36 -33.89 -11.46 -5.91
C SER A 36 -33.43 -12.79 -5.34
N SER A 37 -32.31 -13.30 -5.84
CA SER A 37 -31.46 -14.17 -5.03
C SER A 37 -30.64 -13.27 -4.12
N THR A 38 -30.98 -13.24 -2.86
CA THR A 38 -30.39 -12.45 -1.79
C THR A 38 -28.91 -12.71 -1.68
N MET A 39 -28.07 -11.84 -2.30
CA MET A 39 -26.75 -11.59 -1.75
C MET A 39 -26.98 -10.91 -0.40
N GLU A 40 -26.46 -11.49 0.68
CA GLU A 40 -26.50 -10.85 1.99
C GLU A 40 -25.92 -9.44 1.85
N GLU A 41 -26.65 -8.44 2.37
CA GLU A 41 -26.22 -7.05 2.36
C GLU A 41 -24.87 -6.93 3.07
N ALA A 42 -24.01 -6.07 2.55
CA ALA A 42 -22.72 -5.79 3.19
C ALA A 42 -22.95 -5.35 4.65
N PRO A 43 -22.15 -5.82 5.62
CA PRO A 43 -22.33 -5.47 7.03
C PRO A 43 -22.39 -3.97 7.30
N SER A 44 -21.74 -3.16 6.46
CA SER A 44 -21.78 -1.70 6.54
C SER A 44 -23.13 -1.08 6.12
N SER A 45 -23.95 -1.78 5.33
CA SER A 45 -25.27 -1.31 4.86
C SER A 45 -26.42 -1.77 5.77
N LEU A 46 -26.18 -2.68 6.71
CA LEU A 46 -27.21 -3.20 7.61
C LEU A 46 -27.86 -2.08 8.43
N ALA A 47 -29.19 -2.21 8.66
CA ALA A 47 -29.86 -1.40 9.66
C ALA A 47 -29.21 -1.60 11.05
N ARG A 48 -29.22 -0.56 11.91
CA ARG A 48 -28.52 -0.61 13.21
C ARG A 48 -28.88 -1.85 14.05
N PRO A 49 -30.17 -2.27 14.19
CA PRO A 49 -30.52 -3.47 14.94
C PRO A 49 -29.90 -4.77 14.38
N GLU A 50 -29.82 -4.90 13.06
CA GLU A 50 -29.20 -6.07 12.39
C GLU A 50 -27.69 -6.06 12.55
N PHE A 51 -27.05 -4.89 12.47
CA PHE A 51 -25.63 -4.70 12.73
C PHE A 51 -25.25 -5.08 14.16
N ASP A 52 -26.07 -4.65 15.15
CA ASP A 52 -25.88 -4.98 16.57
C ASP A 52 -26.10 -6.48 16.81
N GLN A 53 -27.07 -7.09 16.13
CA GLN A 53 -27.34 -8.52 16.25
C GLN A 53 -26.18 -9.37 15.69
N THR A 54 -25.63 -9.02 14.52
CA THR A 54 -24.47 -9.73 13.97
C THR A 54 -23.23 -9.56 14.84
N THR A 55 -23.03 -8.36 15.41
CA THR A 55 -21.96 -8.09 16.38
C THR A 55 -22.11 -8.95 17.63
N ALA A 56 -23.30 -9.00 18.22
CA ALA A 56 -23.57 -9.82 19.41
C ALA A 56 -23.37 -11.32 19.12
N GLY A 57 -23.83 -11.81 17.97
CA GLY A 57 -23.63 -13.20 17.56
C GLY A 57 -22.16 -13.57 17.37
N PHE A 58 -21.36 -12.67 16.82
CA PHE A 58 -19.91 -12.84 16.70
C PHE A 58 -19.21 -12.88 18.06
N VAL A 59 -19.55 -11.95 18.97
CA VAL A 59 -18.97 -11.92 20.32
C VAL A 59 -19.36 -13.18 21.11
N GLU A 60 -20.62 -13.64 21.02
CA GLU A 60 -21.08 -14.88 21.65
C GLU A 60 -20.31 -16.10 21.09
N TRP A 61 -20.19 -16.21 19.77
CA TRP A 61 -19.42 -17.25 19.13
C TRP A 61 -17.97 -17.27 19.60
N PHE A 62 -17.31 -16.12 19.62
CA PHE A 62 -15.92 -16.01 20.05
C PHE A 62 -15.76 -16.42 21.51
N THR A 63 -16.59 -15.88 22.42
CA THR A 63 -16.47 -16.14 23.87
C THR A 63 -16.88 -17.55 24.29
N THR A 64 -17.62 -18.27 23.45
CA THR A 64 -18.02 -19.66 23.69
C THR A 64 -17.08 -20.68 23.04
N ALA A 65 -16.20 -20.25 22.12
CA ALA A 65 -15.20 -21.13 21.52
C ALA A 65 -14.17 -21.57 22.56
N ASP A 66 -13.75 -22.83 22.48
CA ASP A 66 -12.81 -23.42 23.44
C ASP A 66 -11.45 -22.72 23.38
N GLY A 67 -10.93 -22.35 24.55
CA GLY A 67 -9.64 -21.70 24.72
C GLY A 67 -9.61 -20.20 24.46
N THR A 68 -10.65 -19.56 23.96
CA THR A 68 -10.68 -18.11 23.78
C THR A 68 -10.73 -17.37 25.11
N ARG A 69 -10.13 -16.19 25.14
CA ARG A 69 -10.22 -15.26 26.28
C ARG A 69 -10.54 -13.87 25.77
N LEU A 70 -11.42 -13.17 26.46
CA LEU A 70 -11.81 -11.80 26.13
C LEU A 70 -11.86 -10.97 27.44
N SER A 71 -11.13 -9.87 27.48
CA SER A 71 -11.13 -8.95 28.61
C SER A 71 -12.52 -8.33 28.82
N SER A 72 -12.98 -8.30 30.06
CA SER A 72 -14.22 -7.60 30.42
C SER A 72 -14.11 -6.06 30.36
N LYS A 73 -12.92 -5.53 30.05
CA LYS A 73 -12.65 -4.09 29.94
C LYS A 73 -12.81 -3.56 28.51
N ILE A 74 -13.12 -4.40 27.54
CA ILE A 74 -13.26 -4.01 26.14
C ILE A 74 -14.64 -4.37 25.60
N GLU A 75 -15.10 -3.58 24.64
CA GLU A 75 -16.38 -3.79 23.97
C GLU A 75 -16.23 -3.54 22.46
N LEU A 76 -16.82 -4.38 21.63
CA LEU A 76 -16.92 -4.16 20.19
C LEU A 76 -18.14 -3.29 19.88
N LYS A 77 -17.91 -2.08 19.35
CA LYS A 77 -18.93 -1.05 19.12
C LYS A 77 -19.18 -0.76 17.64
N ASP A 78 -20.38 -0.26 17.36
CA ASP A 78 -20.74 0.39 16.10
C ASP A 78 -20.18 1.81 16.08
N LEU A 79 -19.19 2.05 15.22
CA LEU A 79 -18.52 3.34 15.01
C LEU A 79 -18.80 3.94 13.63
N ARG A 80 -19.89 3.51 12.97
CA ARG A 80 -20.29 4.02 11.64
C ARG A 80 -20.62 5.52 11.64
N ASP A 81 -21.08 6.06 12.75
CA ASP A 81 -21.28 7.49 12.93
C ASP A 81 -19.92 8.27 12.92
N GLU A 82 -18.81 7.59 13.20
CA GLU A 82 -17.44 8.12 13.15
C GLU A 82 -16.73 7.75 11.84
N THR A 83 -17.49 7.29 10.83
CA THR A 83 -16.98 6.83 9.53
C THR A 83 -16.11 5.56 9.57
N ALA A 84 -16.03 4.90 10.72
CA ALA A 84 -15.45 3.57 10.90
C ALA A 84 -16.57 2.51 10.92
N GLY A 85 -16.26 1.23 10.77
CA GLY A 85 -17.23 0.15 10.88
C GLY A 85 -17.44 -0.27 12.34
N ARG A 86 -16.98 -1.48 12.66
CA ARG A 86 -16.80 -1.95 14.03
C ARG A 86 -15.45 -1.46 14.57
N GLY A 87 -15.37 -1.31 15.89
CA GLY A 87 -14.11 -0.99 16.54
C GLY A 87 -14.12 -1.38 18.01
N LEU A 88 -12.96 -1.71 18.56
CA LEU A 88 -12.79 -2.03 19.97
C LEU A 88 -12.65 -0.75 20.79
N VAL A 89 -13.42 -0.67 21.87
CA VAL A 89 -13.42 0.47 22.79
C VAL A 89 -13.14 -0.01 24.22
N ALA A 90 -12.27 0.67 24.94
CA ALA A 90 -12.04 0.43 26.36
C ALA A 90 -13.25 0.93 27.17
N ILE A 91 -13.89 0.05 27.94
CA ILE A 91 -15.00 0.43 28.86
C ILE A 91 -14.51 0.65 30.30
N ASP A 92 -13.28 0.24 30.60
CA ASP A 92 -12.56 0.55 31.82
C ASP A 92 -11.08 0.84 31.48
N THR A 93 -10.33 1.42 32.41
CA THR A 93 -8.89 1.67 32.22
C THR A 93 -8.14 0.35 32.06
N ILE A 94 -7.35 0.26 30.97
CA ILE A 94 -6.49 -0.87 30.65
C ILE A 94 -5.05 -0.47 30.98
N ALA A 95 -4.35 -1.31 31.75
CA ALA A 95 -2.95 -1.08 32.06
C ALA A 95 -2.04 -1.49 30.90
N GLU A 96 -0.80 -1.01 30.91
CA GLU A 96 0.25 -1.50 30.00
C GLU A 96 0.48 -3.02 30.22
N ASP A 97 0.78 -3.76 29.16
CA ASP A 97 0.95 -5.22 29.10
C ASP A 97 -0.30 -6.04 29.51
N GLU A 98 -1.46 -5.42 29.62
CA GLU A 98 -2.70 -6.12 29.92
C GLU A 98 -3.23 -6.88 28.69
N GLU A 99 -3.62 -8.15 28.89
CA GLU A 99 -4.24 -8.97 27.84
C GLU A 99 -5.62 -8.43 27.51
N LEU A 100 -5.85 -8.15 26.22
CA LEU A 100 -7.14 -7.72 25.67
C LEU A 100 -7.99 -8.92 25.25
N PHE A 101 -7.38 -9.83 24.52
CA PHE A 101 -7.99 -11.11 24.13
C PHE A 101 -6.90 -12.10 23.69
N ALA A 102 -7.27 -13.39 23.70
CA ALA A 102 -6.44 -14.45 23.15
C ALA A 102 -7.25 -15.33 22.21
N VAL A 103 -6.67 -15.66 21.08
CA VAL A 103 -7.24 -16.48 20.02
C VAL A 103 -6.45 -17.77 19.94
N PRO A 104 -7.05 -18.96 20.22
CA PRO A 104 -6.36 -20.20 20.01
C PRO A 104 -6.07 -20.43 18.51
N ARG A 105 -4.90 -20.97 18.17
CA ARG A 105 -4.51 -21.20 16.77
C ARG A 105 -5.56 -21.95 15.93
N PRO A 106 -6.29 -22.97 16.44
CA PRO A 106 -7.33 -23.64 15.67
C PRO A 106 -8.52 -22.74 15.28
N LEU A 107 -8.71 -21.58 15.94
CA LEU A 107 -9.78 -20.62 15.61
C LEU A 107 -9.34 -19.61 14.53
N VAL A 108 -8.05 -19.49 14.26
CA VAL A 108 -7.54 -18.67 13.14
C VAL A 108 -7.92 -19.34 11.83
N LEU A 109 -8.51 -18.60 10.90
CA LEU A 109 -8.88 -19.15 9.60
C LEU A 109 -7.65 -19.15 8.68
N MET A 110 -7.10 -20.34 8.48
CA MET A 110 -5.94 -20.63 7.62
C MET A 110 -6.20 -21.86 6.76
N THR A 111 -5.32 -22.12 5.82
CA THR A 111 -5.33 -23.36 5.02
C THR A 111 -5.19 -24.61 5.86
N THR A 112 -4.47 -24.53 6.99
CA THR A 112 -4.18 -25.65 7.90
C THR A 112 -5.27 -25.91 8.94
N THR A 113 -6.11 -24.92 9.23
CA THR A 113 -7.20 -25.05 10.24
C THR A 113 -8.55 -25.34 9.60
N SER A 114 -8.74 -25.03 8.31
CA SER A 114 -9.94 -25.33 7.57
C SER A 114 -10.10 -26.84 7.31
N SER A 115 -11.35 -27.27 7.16
CA SER A 115 -11.70 -28.64 6.78
C SER A 115 -11.59 -28.93 5.27
N ILE A 116 -11.15 -27.95 4.47
CA ILE A 116 -10.88 -28.18 3.05
C ILE A 116 -9.82 -29.27 2.86
N SER A 117 -10.08 -30.21 1.96
CA SER A 117 -9.12 -31.30 1.75
C SER A 117 -7.79 -30.78 1.19
N PRO A 118 -6.63 -31.17 1.74
CA PRO A 118 -5.32 -30.83 1.18
C PRO A 118 -5.18 -31.23 -0.30
N THR A 119 -5.90 -32.28 -0.76
CA THR A 119 -5.89 -32.68 -2.16
C THR A 119 -6.54 -31.64 -3.09
N VAL A 120 -7.48 -30.84 -2.60
CA VAL A 120 -8.07 -29.72 -3.36
C VAL A 120 -7.06 -28.59 -3.54
N LEU A 121 -6.26 -28.32 -2.51
CA LEU A 121 -5.25 -27.25 -2.51
C LEU A 121 -3.91 -27.68 -3.14
N ALA A 122 -3.67 -28.99 -3.33
CA ALA A 122 -2.40 -29.50 -3.88
C ALA A 122 -1.95 -28.85 -5.21
N PRO A 123 -2.85 -28.51 -6.17
CA PRO A 123 -2.44 -27.80 -7.38
C PRO A 123 -1.92 -26.37 -7.15
N LEU A 124 -2.09 -25.82 -5.94
CA LEU A 124 -1.69 -24.46 -5.55
C LEU A 124 -0.44 -24.43 -4.66
N ALA A 125 0.21 -25.57 -4.41
CA ALA A 125 1.34 -25.68 -3.47
C ALA A 125 2.50 -24.71 -3.79
N ASP A 126 2.78 -24.51 -5.08
CA ASP A 126 3.90 -23.69 -5.56
C ASP A 126 3.45 -22.27 -5.98
N THR A 127 2.27 -21.79 -5.54
CA THR A 127 1.73 -20.49 -5.95
C THR A 127 1.83 -19.41 -4.85
N GLY A 128 2.61 -19.66 -3.79
CA GLY A 128 2.72 -18.80 -2.62
C GLY A 128 1.53 -18.96 -1.65
N THR A 129 1.47 -18.13 -0.62
CA THR A 129 0.51 -18.28 0.50
C THR A 129 -0.89 -17.74 0.20
N TRP A 130 -1.04 -16.79 -0.74
CA TRP A 130 -2.31 -16.14 -1.05
C TRP A 130 -3.32 -17.02 -1.79
N PRO A 131 -3.00 -17.67 -2.93
CA PRO A 131 -3.98 -18.43 -3.71
C PRO A 131 -4.64 -19.57 -2.93
N PRO A 132 -3.91 -20.39 -2.14
CA PRO A 132 -4.55 -21.40 -1.30
C PRO A 132 -5.47 -20.80 -0.24
N LEU A 133 -5.10 -19.66 0.38
CA LEU A 133 -5.94 -18.99 1.37
C LEU A 133 -7.20 -18.37 0.75
N ILE A 134 -7.12 -17.79 -0.46
CA ILE A 134 -8.29 -17.30 -1.21
C ILE A 134 -9.30 -18.44 -1.41
N VAL A 135 -8.85 -19.61 -1.88
CA VAL A 135 -9.71 -20.77 -2.10
C VAL A 135 -10.31 -21.27 -0.78
N THR A 136 -9.52 -21.26 0.30
CA THR A 136 -9.99 -21.67 1.64
C THR A 136 -11.06 -20.72 2.18
N ILE A 137 -10.88 -19.41 2.08
CA ILE A 137 -11.87 -18.41 2.51
C ILE A 137 -13.16 -18.58 1.70
N ILE A 138 -13.08 -18.74 0.38
CA ILE A 138 -14.26 -18.96 -0.47
C ILE A 138 -14.99 -20.26 -0.08
N PHE A 139 -14.24 -21.33 0.16
CA PHE A 139 -14.81 -22.62 0.60
C PHE A 139 -15.58 -22.44 1.91
N GLU A 140 -14.99 -21.87 2.94
CA GLU A 140 -15.64 -21.67 4.24
C GLU A 140 -16.81 -20.67 4.15
N TYR A 141 -16.69 -19.61 3.35
CA TYR A 141 -17.77 -18.65 3.12
C TYR A 141 -18.99 -19.30 2.45
N LEU A 142 -18.80 -20.14 1.44
CA LEU A 142 -19.88 -20.81 0.71
C LEU A 142 -20.59 -21.90 1.54
N ARG A 143 -19.93 -22.47 2.55
CA ARG A 143 -20.52 -23.44 3.49
C ARG A 143 -21.56 -22.82 4.42
N ARG A 144 -21.61 -21.51 4.52
CA ARG A 144 -22.59 -20.81 5.36
C ARG A 144 -22.60 -21.35 6.80
N GLN A 145 -23.77 -21.74 7.32
CA GLN A 145 -23.96 -22.25 8.68
C GLN A 145 -23.18 -23.52 9.00
N GLU A 146 -22.70 -24.24 8.00
CA GLU A 146 -21.86 -25.42 8.18
C GLU A 146 -20.37 -25.06 8.46
N SER A 147 -19.98 -23.83 8.16
CA SER A 147 -18.63 -23.34 8.49
C SER A 147 -18.52 -23.00 9.97
N PRO A 148 -17.45 -23.44 10.67
CA PRO A 148 -17.20 -23.03 12.05
C PRO A 148 -16.99 -21.52 12.20
N TRP A 149 -16.61 -20.81 11.11
CA TRP A 149 -16.43 -19.35 11.07
C TRP A 149 -17.65 -18.59 10.56
N HIS A 150 -18.82 -19.21 10.46
CA HIS A 150 -20.02 -18.52 9.97
C HIS A 150 -20.33 -17.20 10.71
N PRO A 151 -20.34 -17.12 12.07
CA PRO A 151 -20.57 -15.86 12.76
C PRO A 151 -19.49 -14.81 12.51
N TYR A 152 -18.26 -15.23 12.22
CA TYR A 152 -17.16 -14.34 11.84
C TYR A 152 -17.40 -13.75 10.45
N PHE A 153 -17.81 -14.53 9.46
CA PHE A 153 -18.17 -14.01 8.13
C PHE A 153 -19.36 -13.04 8.16
N GLN A 154 -20.25 -13.11 9.14
CA GLN A 154 -21.36 -12.16 9.30
C GLN A 154 -20.90 -10.74 9.70
N VAL A 155 -19.70 -10.60 10.23
CA VAL A 155 -19.13 -9.29 10.62
C VAL A 155 -18.09 -8.78 9.65
N LEU A 156 -17.54 -9.63 8.80
CA LEU A 156 -16.58 -9.23 7.76
C LEU A 156 -17.29 -8.53 6.58
N PRO A 157 -16.66 -7.54 5.93
CA PRO A 157 -17.21 -6.89 4.75
C PRO A 157 -17.22 -7.83 3.54
N THR A 158 -18.27 -7.76 2.74
CA THR A 158 -18.38 -8.44 1.44
C THR A 158 -18.19 -7.47 0.27
N THR A 159 -18.25 -6.17 0.55
CA THR A 159 -17.99 -5.08 -0.40
C THR A 159 -16.96 -4.11 0.18
N PHE A 160 -16.14 -3.55 -0.68
CA PHE A 160 -15.01 -2.71 -0.29
C PHE A 160 -14.98 -1.40 -1.07
N ASP A 161 -14.44 -0.36 -0.46
CA ASP A 161 -14.13 0.91 -1.14
C ASP A 161 -12.66 0.99 -1.61
N SER A 162 -11.92 -0.14 -1.54
CA SER A 162 -10.56 -0.21 -2.08
C SER A 162 -10.57 -0.09 -3.61
N LEU A 163 -9.45 0.37 -4.20
CA LEU A 163 -9.36 0.69 -5.63
C LEU A 163 -9.69 -0.50 -6.56
N MET A 164 -9.55 -1.74 -6.08
CA MET A 164 -9.93 -2.95 -6.80
C MET A 164 -11.42 -2.98 -7.21
N PHE A 165 -12.28 -2.30 -6.45
CA PHE A 165 -13.74 -2.24 -6.66
C PHE A 165 -14.23 -0.96 -7.34
N TRP A 166 -13.30 -0.05 -7.69
CA TRP A 166 -13.66 1.17 -8.39
C TRP A 166 -13.83 0.90 -9.88
N ASN A 167 -14.79 1.59 -10.48
CA ASN A 167 -14.95 1.60 -11.93
C ASN A 167 -13.98 2.59 -12.59
N ASP A 168 -13.85 2.52 -13.93
CA ASP A 168 -12.90 3.34 -14.68
C ASP A 168 -13.12 4.85 -14.50
N GLU A 169 -14.38 5.29 -14.32
CA GLU A 169 -14.72 6.69 -14.10
C GLU A 169 -14.29 7.17 -12.72
N GLU A 170 -14.43 6.33 -11.70
CA GLU A 170 -13.94 6.60 -10.35
C GLU A 170 -12.40 6.59 -10.30
N LEU A 171 -11.75 5.63 -10.93
CA LEU A 171 -10.29 5.58 -11.04
C LEU A 171 -9.72 6.80 -11.78
N ALA A 172 -10.40 7.27 -12.82
CA ALA A 172 -10.00 8.46 -13.58
C ALA A 172 -9.97 9.75 -12.71
N VAL A 173 -10.65 9.77 -11.56
CA VAL A 173 -10.59 10.90 -10.61
C VAL A 173 -9.24 10.98 -9.91
N LEU A 174 -8.51 9.89 -9.75
CA LEU A 174 -7.14 9.88 -9.23
C LEU A 174 -6.14 10.57 -10.16
N GLN A 175 -6.52 10.75 -11.44
CA GLN A 175 -5.74 11.43 -12.48
C GLN A 175 -4.39 10.75 -12.71
N ALA A 176 -3.29 11.50 -12.43
CA ALA A 176 -1.93 11.04 -12.62
C ALA A 176 -1.33 10.37 -11.36
N SER A 177 -2.12 10.04 -10.34
CA SER A 177 -1.60 9.32 -9.17
C SER A 177 -1.03 7.96 -9.57
N ALA A 178 0.19 7.66 -9.15
CA ALA A 178 0.86 6.39 -9.44
C ALA A 178 0.16 5.18 -8.77
N VAL A 179 -0.74 5.43 -7.81
CA VAL A 179 -1.49 4.34 -7.15
C VAL A 179 -2.38 3.57 -8.12
N VAL A 180 -2.81 4.17 -9.23
CA VAL A 180 -3.63 3.50 -10.26
C VAL A 180 -2.88 2.35 -10.90
N ASP A 181 -1.58 2.53 -11.15
CA ASP A 181 -0.72 1.50 -11.75
C ASP A 181 -0.40 0.34 -10.79
N LYS A 182 -0.66 0.55 -9.48
CA LYS A 182 -0.41 -0.43 -8.41
C LYS A 182 -1.63 -1.28 -8.04
N ILE A 183 -2.77 -1.10 -8.71
CA ILE A 183 -4.01 -1.85 -8.39
C ILE A 183 -3.87 -3.32 -8.76
N GLY A 184 -3.27 -3.63 -9.91
CA GLY A 184 -2.99 -5.00 -10.36
C GLY A 184 -4.22 -5.86 -10.64
N LYS A 185 -5.41 -5.26 -10.89
CA LYS A 185 -6.68 -6.00 -11.04
C LYS A 185 -6.66 -6.97 -12.22
N ALA A 186 -6.21 -6.50 -13.37
CA ALA A 186 -6.19 -7.31 -14.59
C ALA A 186 -5.20 -8.48 -14.48
N GLU A 187 -4.05 -8.24 -13.89
CA GLU A 187 -3.00 -9.22 -13.61
C GLU A 187 -3.48 -10.28 -12.61
N ALA A 188 -4.11 -9.84 -11.51
CA ALA A 188 -4.69 -10.73 -10.53
C ALA A 188 -5.77 -11.63 -11.16
N GLU A 189 -6.71 -11.06 -11.92
CA GLU A 189 -7.75 -11.85 -12.61
C GLU A 189 -7.18 -12.81 -13.65
N ALA A 190 -6.12 -12.43 -14.39
CA ALA A 190 -5.45 -13.30 -15.33
C ALA A 190 -4.83 -14.50 -14.60
N THR A 191 -4.08 -14.23 -13.55
CA THR A 191 -3.45 -15.27 -12.72
C THR A 191 -4.50 -16.19 -12.09
N TRP A 192 -5.59 -15.66 -11.54
CA TRP A 192 -6.65 -16.48 -10.93
C TRP A 192 -7.35 -17.38 -11.94
N LYS A 193 -7.53 -16.92 -13.20
CA LYS A 193 -8.09 -17.75 -14.28
C LYS A 193 -7.18 -18.94 -14.63
N GLU A 194 -5.89 -18.82 -14.39
CA GLU A 194 -4.92 -19.89 -14.65
C GLU A 194 -4.69 -20.78 -13.42
N THR A 195 -4.87 -20.28 -12.22
CA THR A 195 -4.54 -20.96 -10.95
C THR A 195 -5.78 -21.42 -10.17
N ILE A 196 -6.46 -20.52 -9.46
CA ILE A 196 -7.52 -20.88 -8.50
C ILE A 196 -8.86 -21.23 -9.16
N ILE A 197 -9.22 -20.59 -10.26
CA ILE A 197 -10.50 -20.85 -10.93
C ILE A 197 -10.59 -22.29 -11.43
N PRO A 198 -9.59 -22.90 -12.09
CA PRO A 198 -9.63 -24.30 -12.48
C PRO A 198 -9.83 -25.26 -11.30
N VAL A 199 -9.20 -24.97 -10.15
CA VAL A 199 -9.36 -25.77 -8.92
C VAL A 199 -10.81 -25.73 -8.44
N MET A 200 -11.40 -24.54 -8.37
CA MET A 200 -12.79 -24.41 -7.91
C MET A 200 -13.81 -25.00 -8.90
N LEU A 201 -13.58 -24.86 -10.20
CA LEU A 201 -14.41 -25.47 -11.24
C LEU A 201 -14.35 -27.01 -11.24
N ALA A 202 -13.22 -27.59 -10.85
CA ALA A 202 -13.06 -29.05 -10.73
C ALA A 202 -13.86 -29.63 -9.53
N HIS A 203 -14.26 -28.79 -8.57
CA HIS A 203 -14.97 -29.21 -7.35
C HIS A 203 -16.28 -28.42 -7.15
N PRO A 204 -17.27 -28.52 -8.08
CA PRO A 204 -18.49 -27.72 -8.04
C PRO A 204 -19.36 -27.98 -6.79
N ASP A 205 -19.23 -29.14 -6.17
CA ASP A 205 -19.95 -29.47 -4.93
C ASP A 205 -19.38 -28.72 -3.71
N LEU A 206 -18.10 -28.37 -3.74
CA LEU A 206 -17.43 -27.59 -2.70
C LEU A 206 -17.58 -26.08 -2.93
N PHE A 207 -17.71 -25.68 -4.20
CA PHE A 207 -17.83 -24.28 -4.62
C PHE A 207 -19.16 -24.06 -5.38
N PRO A 208 -20.32 -24.20 -4.71
CA PRO A 208 -21.63 -24.05 -5.33
C PRO A 208 -21.91 -22.58 -5.65
N VAL A 209 -21.87 -22.21 -6.93
CA VAL A 209 -22.32 -20.91 -7.42
C VAL A 209 -23.45 -21.08 -8.42
N PHE A 210 -24.49 -20.24 -8.30
CA PHE A 210 -25.64 -20.28 -9.20
C PHE A 210 -25.26 -19.60 -10.52
N ALA A 211 -25.10 -20.38 -11.57
CA ALA A 211 -24.80 -19.90 -12.91
C ALA A 211 -25.35 -20.87 -13.96
N ALA A 212 -25.87 -20.33 -15.05
CA ALA A 212 -26.41 -21.14 -16.15
C ALA A 212 -25.33 -21.67 -17.10
N THR A 213 -24.17 -21.01 -17.13
CA THR A 213 -23.04 -21.33 -18.01
C THR A 213 -21.72 -21.33 -17.23
N ASP A 214 -20.71 -22.02 -17.77
CA ASP A 214 -19.36 -22.02 -17.17
C ASP A 214 -18.72 -20.62 -17.17
N THR A 215 -19.07 -19.78 -18.16
CA THR A 215 -18.59 -18.38 -18.20
C THR A 215 -19.17 -17.57 -17.05
N GLU A 216 -20.46 -17.69 -16.77
CA GLU A 216 -21.10 -17.03 -15.63
C GLU A 216 -20.56 -17.57 -14.31
N ARG A 217 -20.35 -18.89 -14.20
CA ARG A 217 -19.73 -19.51 -13.03
C ARG A 217 -18.34 -18.95 -12.77
N THR A 218 -17.51 -18.85 -13.81
CA THR A 218 -16.18 -18.23 -13.72
C THR A 218 -16.28 -16.79 -13.24
N ALA A 219 -17.22 -16.00 -13.76
CA ALA A 219 -17.39 -14.60 -13.35
C ALA A 219 -17.81 -14.47 -11.88
N GLU A 220 -18.68 -15.33 -11.37
CA GLU A 220 -19.07 -15.34 -9.95
C GLU A 220 -17.89 -15.77 -9.06
N LEU A 221 -17.12 -16.78 -9.45
CA LEU A 221 -15.93 -17.20 -8.72
C LEU A 221 -14.86 -16.10 -8.68
N ILE A 222 -14.69 -15.32 -9.74
CA ILE A 222 -13.77 -14.16 -9.76
C ILE A 222 -14.25 -13.08 -8.78
N LYS A 223 -15.56 -12.82 -8.68
CA LYS A 223 -16.10 -11.87 -7.67
C LYS A 223 -15.79 -12.34 -6.25
N LEU A 224 -15.95 -13.63 -5.98
CA LEU A 224 -15.59 -14.20 -4.69
C LEU A 224 -14.08 -14.13 -4.44
N ALA A 225 -13.25 -14.32 -5.47
CA ALA A 225 -11.80 -14.18 -5.36
C ALA A 225 -11.39 -12.73 -5.05
N HIS A 226 -12.06 -11.73 -5.64
CA HIS A 226 -11.86 -10.32 -5.28
C HIS A 226 -12.25 -10.05 -3.83
N MET A 227 -13.39 -10.58 -3.37
CA MET A 227 -13.80 -10.46 -1.97
C MET A 227 -12.74 -11.07 -1.03
N ALA A 228 -12.37 -12.34 -1.25
CA ALA A 228 -11.42 -13.06 -0.41
C ALA A 228 -10.02 -12.42 -0.45
N GLY A 229 -9.52 -12.05 -1.62
CA GLY A 229 -8.25 -11.34 -1.76
C GLY A 229 -8.24 -9.99 -1.03
N SER A 230 -9.35 -9.25 -1.06
CA SER A 230 -9.46 -7.99 -0.32
C SER A 230 -9.57 -8.19 1.19
N LEU A 231 -10.22 -9.27 1.65
CA LEU A 231 -10.20 -9.67 3.06
C LEU A 231 -8.76 -9.97 3.51
N ILE A 232 -8.01 -10.75 2.74
CA ILE A 232 -6.61 -11.05 3.06
C ILE A 232 -5.78 -9.76 3.10
N MET A 233 -5.91 -8.91 2.08
CA MET A 233 -5.14 -7.66 2.01
C MET A 233 -5.39 -6.72 3.19
N ALA A 234 -6.63 -6.63 3.66
CA ALA A 234 -7.02 -5.68 4.70
C ALA A 234 -6.94 -6.25 6.12
N TYR A 235 -7.05 -7.57 6.31
CA TYR A 235 -7.33 -8.17 7.61
C TYR A 235 -6.49 -9.40 7.97
N ALA A 236 -5.70 -9.98 7.04
CA ALA A 236 -4.87 -11.12 7.37
C ALA A 236 -3.60 -10.70 8.13
N PHE A 237 -3.15 -11.61 8.98
CA PHE A 237 -1.90 -11.50 9.74
C PHE A 237 -0.91 -12.55 9.24
N ASP A 238 0.39 -12.24 9.37
CA ASP A 238 1.44 -13.22 9.19
C ASP A 238 1.54 -14.09 10.43
N ILE A 239 1.48 -15.40 10.24
CA ILE A 239 1.44 -16.40 11.31
C ILE A 239 2.70 -17.25 11.23
N ASP A 240 3.48 -17.27 12.32
CA ASP A 240 4.68 -18.09 12.42
C ASP A 240 4.32 -19.59 12.29
N ARG A 241 5.17 -20.35 11.60
CA ARG A 241 5.01 -21.80 11.48
C ARG A 241 5.39 -22.48 12.79
N ASP A 242 4.68 -23.55 13.17
CA ASP A 242 4.88 -24.27 14.43
C ASP A 242 6.26 -24.97 14.54
N ASP A 243 6.97 -25.16 13.42
CA ASP A 243 8.25 -25.87 13.34
C ASP A 243 9.48 -24.96 13.54
N GLU A 244 9.31 -23.65 13.67
CA GLU A 244 10.42 -22.72 13.91
C GLU A 244 10.57 -22.40 15.40
N PRO A 245 11.79 -22.58 16.01
CA PRO A 245 12.02 -22.19 17.39
C PRO A 245 11.86 -20.69 17.54
N SER A 246 10.95 -20.27 18.44
CA SER A 246 10.72 -18.89 18.87
C SER A 246 11.95 -18.32 19.59
N GLY A 247 13.03 -18.05 18.86
CA GLY A 247 14.26 -17.45 19.35
C GLY A 247 14.65 -16.21 18.55
N PRO A 248 15.32 -15.21 19.17
CA PRO A 248 15.83 -14.08 18.42
C PRO A 248 16.84 -14.58 17.39
N ARG A 249 16.55 -14.41 16.10
CA ARG A 249 17.49 -14.67 15.01
C ARG A 249 18.70 -13.74 15.19
N ASN A 250 19.79 -14.26 15.75
CA ASN A 250 21.08 -13.59 15.80
C ASN A 250 21.75 -13.73 14.44
N GLY A 251 21.43 -12.83 13.54
CA GLY A 251 22.06 -12.74 12.23
C GLY A 251 23.33 -11.90 12.29
N ASP A 252 24.46 -12.51 12.58
CA ASP A 252 25.80 -12.07 12.21
C ASP A 252 26.37 -13.09 11.20
N SER A 253 25.87 -13.06 9.98
CA SER A 253 26.56 -13.67 8.83
C SER A 253 26.23 -12.83 7.61
N ASP A 254 27.27 -12.25 7.00
CA ASP A 254 27.28 -11.54 5.71
C ASP A 254 27.18 -12.54 4.52
N ASP A 255 26.31 -13.53 4.60
CA ASP A 255 26.06 -14.43 3.48
C ASP A 255 24.83 -13.92 2.71
N GLU A 256 24.99 -13.76 1.40
CA GLU A 256 23.93 -13.47 0.42
C GLU A 256 22.81 -14.49 0.61
N PHE A 257 21.66 -14.02 1.14
CA PHE A 257 20.47 -14.84 1.31
C PHE A 257 19.81 -15.04 -0.08
N GLU A 258 19.93 -16.22 -0.62
CA GLU A 258 18.87 -16.77 -1.44
C GLU A 258 17.68 -16.96 -0.48
N GLU A 259 16.63 -16.12 -0.60
CA GLU A 259 15.35 -16.32 0.10
C GLU A 259 14.73 -17.58 -0.50
N ASP A 260 14.89 -18.71 0.17
CA ASP A 260 14.15 -19.93 -0.14
C ASP A 260 12.66 -19.64 0.13
N ASP A 261 11.79 -19.90 -0.85
CA ASP A 261 10.32 -19.75 -0.78
C ASP A 261 9.69 -20.55 0.39
N GLU A 262 10.45 -21.40 1.07
CA GLU A 262 10.05 -22.19 2.24
C GLU A 262 9.92 -21.37 3.53
N ASP A 263 10.50 -20.16 3.58
CA ASP A 263 10.54 -19.31 4.79
C ASP A 263 9.42 -18.24 4.83
N GLU A 264 8.53 -18.16 3.84
CA GLU A 264 7.42 -17.20 3.87
C GLU A 264 6.41 -17.56 4.98
N PRO A 265 6.06 -16.60 5.89
CA PRO A 265 5.11 -16.85 6.96
C PRO A 265 3.72 -17.19 6.39
N LEU A 266 3.00 -18.07 7.08
CA LEU A 266 1.62 -18.38 6.74
C LEU A 266 0.74 -17.14 6.93
N LYS A 267 -0.30 -17.02 6.10
CA LYS A 267 -1.31 -15.97 6.31
C LYS A 267 -2.55 -16.54 6.95
N GLY A 268 -3.11 -15.79 7.93
CA GLY A 268 -4.31 -16.20 8.64
C GLY A 268 -5.23 -15.03 8.96
N MET A 269 -6.54 -15.29 8.92
CA MET A 269 -7.56 -14.35 9.40
C MET A 269 -7.75 -14.58 10.89
N VAL A 270 -7.45 -13.58 11.72
CA VAL A 270 -7.45 -13.67 13.18
C VAL A 270 -8.68 -12.96 13.74
N PRO A 271 -9.72 -13.71 14.14
CA PRO A 271 -10.94 -13.12 14.70
C PRO A 271 -10.66 -12.20 15.88
N PHE A 272 -11.36 -11.07 15.98
CA PHE A 272 -11.14 -9.96 16.92
C PHE A 272 -9.93 -9.08 16.63
N ALA A 273 -8.80 -9.63 16.19
CA ALA A 273 -7.62 -8.82 15.89
C ALA A 273 -7.86 -7.86 14.70
N ASP A 274 -8.62 -8.31 13.73
CA ASP A 274 -9.06 -7.54 12.56
C ASP A 274 -10.19 -6.53 12.84
N MET A 275 -10.76 -6.54 14.05
CA MET A 275 -11.75 -5.54 14.49
C MET A 275 -11.12 -4.27 15.05
N LEU A 276 -9.78 -4.23 15.20
CA LEU A 276 -9.07 -3.02 15.59
C LEU A 276 -8.86 -2.12 14.36
N ASN A 277 -9.40 -0.90 14.44
CA ASN A 277 -9.07 0.14 13.45
C ASN A 277 -7.64 0.64 13.64
N ALA A 278 -7.15 1.46 12.71
CA ALA A 278 -5.83 2.09 12.81
C ALA A 278 -5.93 3.61 12.83
N ASP A 279 -4.99 4.24 13.56
CA ASP A 279 -4.87 5.70 13.66
C ASP A 279 -3.39 6.09 13.73
N ALA A 280 -2.92 6.86 12.74
CA ALA A 280 -1.52 7.26 12.62
C ALA A 280 -0.97 8.13 13.74
N ASP A 281 -1.83 8.81 14.52
CA ASP A 281 -1.42 9.71 15.59
C ASP A 281 -1.50 9.05 16.97
N LYS A 282 -2.43 8.12 17.14
CA LYS A 282 -2.63 7.35 18.36
C LYS A 282 -1.83 6.08 18.37
N ASN A 283 -1.45 5.63 17.20
CA ASN A 283 -0.57 4.53 16.94
C ASN A 283 0.79 5.02 16.49
N LYS A 284 1.77 4.76 17.28
CA LYS A 284 3.15 4.85 16.82
C LYS A 284 3.71 3.46 16.85
N CYS A 285 3.28 2.58 15.96
CA CYS A 285 4.02 1.37 15.68
C CYS A 285 3.60 0.47 14.56
N LYS A 286 4.49 -0.42 14.27
CA LYS A 286 4.51 -1.39 13.22
C LYS A 286 3.60 -2.59 13.48
N SER A 287 2.75 -2.89 12.53
CA SER A 287 2.68 -4.22 11.99
C SER A 287 2.79 -4.06 10.48
N PHE A 288 3.60 -4.90 9.89
CA PHE A 288 3.63 -5.29 8.50
C PHE A 288 4.81 -4.85 7.63
N GLN A 289 5.53 -5.87 7.16
CA GLN A 289 6.44 -5.93 6.01
C GLN A 289 7.52 -4.84 5.90
N MET A 290 8.44 -4.86 6.86
CA MET A 290 9.80 -4.37 6.61
C MET A 290 10.78 -5.44 7.07
N SER A 291 11.84 -5.66 6.29
CA SER A 291 12.88 -6.63 6.61
C SER A 291 13.39 -6.47 8.06
N ALA A 292 13.77 -7.56 8.70
CA ALA A 292 14.24 -7.59 10.09
C ALA A 292 15.37 -6.57 10.40
N ALA A 293 16.14 -6.13 9.40
CA ALA A 293 17.19 -5.12 9.53
C ALA A 293 16.65 -3.69 9.77
N MET A 294 15.47 -3.35 9.21
CA MET A 294 14.87 -2.02 9.38
C MET A 294 14.07 -1.92 10.68
N LEU A 295 13.67 -3.05 11.26
CA LEU A 295 12.95 -3.16 12.53
C LEU A 295 13.76 -2.72 13.77
N ARG A 296 15.11 -2.72 13.69
CA ARG A 296 15.99 -2.45 14.84
C ARG A 296 16.25 -0.95 15.12
N LEU A 297 15.76 -0.03 14.26
CA LEU A 297 16.15 1.39 14.33
C LEU A 297 15.03 2.35 14.73
N ILE A 298 13.80 1.90 14.97
CA ILE A 298 12.69 2.80 15.23
C ILE A 298 11.92 2.33 16.47
N ASP A 299 11.92 3.19 17.50
CA ASP A 299 11.15 3.02 18.73
C ASP A 299 9.71 3.46 18.47
N TYR A 300 8.76 2.51 18.51
CA TYR A 300 7.35 2.76 18.17
C TYR A 300 6.44 2.55 19.38
N ASP A 301 5.54 3.48 19.61
CA ASP A 301 4.62 3.58 20.74
C ASP A 301 3.22 2.99 20.38
N GLN A 302 3.06 1.67 20.35
CA GLN A 302 1.78 0.96 20.07
C GLN A 302 0.76 1.08 21.21
N GLN A 303 -0.56 1.03 20.87
CA GLN A 303 -1.61 0.84 21.89
C GLN A 303 -1.91 -0.64 22.16
N ALA A 304 -1.83 -1.49 21.14
CA ALA A 304 -2.02 -2.93 21.27
C ALA A 304 -1.14 -3.66 20.25
N ARG A 305 -0.69 -4.86 20.60
CA ARG A 305 0.14 -5.71 19.75
C ARG A 305 -0.30 -7.17 19.86
N LEU A 306 -0.29 -7.87 18.72
CA LEU A 306 -0.50 -9.30 18.63
C LEU A 306 0.83 -10.03 18.88
N PHE A 307 0.85 -10.85 19.94
CA PHE A 307 1.96 -11.74 20.28
C PHE A 307 1.62 -13.15 19.86
N GLN A 308 2.56 -13.85 19.27
CA GLN A 308 2.39 -15.24 18.87
C GLN A 308 3.06 -16.14 19.91
N GLU A 309 2.28 -17.02 20.49
CA GLU A 309 2.71 -18.08 21.40
C GLU A 309 2.37 -19.43 20.75
N ASP A 310 2.93 -20.55 21.27
CA ASP A 310 2.79 -21.87 20.63
C ASP A 310 1.32 -22.24 20.35
N ASP A 311 0.42 -22.02 21.31
CA ASP A 311 -1.00 -22.38 21.18
C ASP A 311 -1.94 -21.18 20.89
N TYR A 312 -1.45 -19.93 21.04
CA TYR A 312 -2.29 -18.74 21.07
C TYR A 312 -1.70 -17.56 20.31
N LEU A 313 -2.60 -16.77 19.76
CA LEU A 313 -2.33 -15.39 19.34
C LEU A 313 -2.95 -14.45 20.39
N ILE A 314 -2.13 -13.66 21.07
CA ILE A 314 -2.54 -12.85 22.20
C ILE A 314 -2.42 -11.37 21.85
N MET A 315 -3.53 -10.64 21.91
CA MET A 315 -3.51 -9.18 21.80
C MET A 315 -3.31 -8.57 23.18
N LYS A 316 -2.26 -7.77 23.34
CA LYS A 316 -1.94 -7.03 24.58
C LYS A 316 -1.89 -5.54 24.31
N SER A 317 -2.26 -4.76 25.32
CA SER A 317 -1.98 -3.32 25.32
C SER A 317 -0.48 -3.07 25.46
N THR A 318 0.04 -2.06 24.80
CA THR A 318 1.45 -1.66 24.89
C THR A 318 1.64 -0.39 25.71
N LYS A 319 0.55 0.22 26.13
CA LYS A 319 0.48 1.38 27.01
C LYS A 319 -0.86 1.45 27.71
N THR A 320 -0.96 2.29 28.73
CA THR A 320 -2.25 2.56 29.40
C THR A 320 -3.27 3.17 28.43
N ILE A 321 -4.48 2.61 28.38
CA ILE A 321 -5.62 3.07 27.58
C ILE A 321 -6.72 3.53 28.55
N ALA A 322 -7.25 4.73 28.33
CA ALA A 322 -8.29 5.27 29.21
C ALA A 322 -9.67 4.69 28.85
N ALA A 323 -10.55 4.60 29.86
CA ALA A 323 -11.94 4.24 29.63
C ALA A 323 -12.61 5.24 28.65
N GLY A 324 -13.31 4.73 27.66
CA GLY A 324 -13.95 5.50 26.58
C GLY A 324 -13.11 5.64 25.31
N ASP A 325 -11.80 5.37 25.38
CA ASP A 325 -10.94 5.44 24.21
C ASP A 325 -11.13 4.23 23.28
N GLN A 326 -11.10 4.47 21.97
CA GLN A 326 -10.99 3.41 20.98
C GLN A 326 -9.58 2.81 21.03
N ILE A 327 -9.50 1.49 20.90
CA ILE A 327 -8.25 0.72 20.85
C ILE A 327 -7.86 0.55 19.38
N PHE A 328 -6.65 0.98 19.05
CA PHE A 328 -6.15 0.95 17.68
C PHE A 328 -5.03 -0.07 17.50
N ASN A 329 -5.03 -0.71 16.35
CA ASN A 329 -3.87 -1.41 15.78
C ASN A 329 -3.04 -0.43 14.94
N ASP A 330 -1.87 -0.85 14.48
CA ASP A 330 -1.04 -0.07 13.56
C ASP A 330 -0.98 -0.73 12.17
N TYR A 331 -1.27 0.06 11.16
CA TYR A 331 -1.11 -0.36 9.76
C TYR A 331 0.23 0.11 9.16
N GLY A 332 1.11 0.67 10.00
CA GLY A 332 2.39 1.21 9.57
C GLY A 332 2.32 2.63 8.97
N PRO A 333 3.47 3.18 8.54
CA PRO A 333 3.57 4.52 7.96
C PRO A 333 3.09 4.52 6.49
N LEU A 334 1.84 4.17 6.25
CA LEU A 334 1.25 4.08 4.92
C LEU A 334 0.89 5.46 4.37
N PRO A 335 1.24 5.79 3.12
CA PRO A 335 0.68 6.95 2.44
C PRO A 335 -0.82 6.78 2.23
N ARG A 336 -1.57 7.88 2.16
CA ARG A 336 -3.02 7.85 1.92
C ARG A 336 -3.41 7.12 0.63
N SER A 337 -2.54 7.09 -0.37
CA SER A 337 -2.71 6.30 -1.60
C SER A 337 -2.77 4.80 -1.34
N ASP A 338 -1.85 4.27 -0.51
CA ASP A 338 -1.84 2.85 -0.15
C ASP A 338 -2.93 2.50 0.86
N LEU A 339 -3.22 3.42 1.79
CA LEU A 339 -4.35 3.27 2.70
C LEU A 339 -5.67 3.10 1.92
N LEU A 340 -5.88 3.90 0.86
CA LEU A 340 -7.01 3.76 -0.03
C LEU A 340 -6.97 2.46 -0.84
N ARG A 341 -5.80 2.12 -1.39
CA ARG A 341 -5.63 0.92 -2.22
C ARG A 341 -5.91 -0.36 -1.46
N MET A 342 -5.40 -0.47 -0.24
CA MET A 342 -5.46 -1.69 0.57
C MET A 342 -6.74 -1.77 1.40
N TYR A 343 -7.13 -0.68 2.05
CA TYR A 343 -8.17 -0.67 3.08
C TYR A 343 -9.45 0.09 2.67
N GLY A 344 -9.43 0.85 1.58
CA GLY A 344 -10.60 1.54 1.05
C GLY A 344 -11.03 2.78 1.83
N TYR A 345 -10.11 3.44 2.54
CA TYR A 345 -10.39 4.70 3.22
C TYR A 345 -9.20 5.67 3.19
N VAL A 346 -9.45 6.94 3.52
CA VAL A 346 -8.44 7.99 3.59
C VAL A 346 -8.73 8.86 4.83
N THR A 347 -7.70 9.17 5.61
CA THR A 347 -7.77 10.07 6.76
C THR A 347 -6.62 11.06 6.75
N ASP A 348 -6.85 12.27 7.32
CA ASP A 348 -5.86 13.36 7.27
C ASP A 348 -4.64 13.12 8.18
N ASN A 349 -4.78 12.30 9.24
CA ASN A 349 -3.68 11.96 10.13
C ASN A 349 -2.60 11.07 9.47
N TYR A 350 -2.95 10.37 8.38
CA TYR A 350 -1.99 9.66 7.53
C TYR A 350 -1.29 10.56 6.49
N ALA A 351 -1.72 11.80 6.30
CA ALA A 351 -1.15 12.72 5.31
C ALA A 351 0.36 12.96 5.48
N LYS A 352 0.89 12.81 6.70
CA LYS A 352 2.33 12.93 6.99
C LYS A 352 3.17 11.85 6.32
N TYR A 353 2.57 10.71 5.99
CA TYR A 353 3.22 9.59 5.30
C TYR A 353 3.03 9.62 3.79
N ASP A 354 2.32 10.62 3.24
CA ASP A 354 2.15 10.72 1.80
C ASP A 354 3.47 10.73 1.07
N VAL A 355 3.46 10.13 -0.11
CA VAL A 355 4.58 10.09 -1.04
C VAL A 355 4.15 10.61 -2.40
N VAL A 356 5.11 11.05 -3.20
CA VAL A 356 4.93 11.22 -4.65
C VAL A 356 5.93 10.32 -5.37
N GLU A 357 5.49 9.70 -6.45
CA GLU A 357 6.32 8.80 -7.24
C GLU A 357 6.72 9.44 -8.56
N LEU A 358 8.00 9.32 -8.89
CA LEU A 358 8.58 9.73 -10.16
C LEU A 358 8.96 8.48 -10.94
N SER A 359 8.37 8.26 -12.11
CA SER A 359 8.75 7.11 -12.95
C SER A 359 10.17 7.28 -13.49
N HIS A 360 10.88 6.15 -13.60
CA HIS A 360 12.21 6.10 -14.22
C HIS A 360 12.20 6.68 -15.64
N ASP A 361 11.19 6.34 -16.41
CA ASP A 361 10.96 6.84 -17.75
C ASP A 361 10.89 8.37 -17.83
N THR A 362 10.19 9.02 -16.88
CA THR A 362 10.10 10.48 -16.82
C THR A 362 11.45 11.11 -16.51
N LEU A 363 12.24 10.51 -15.60
CA LEU A 363 13.60 10.97 -15.29
C LEU A 363 14.52 10.90 -16.51
N LEU A 364 14.51 9.77 -17.22
CA LEU A 364 15.28 9.59 -18.46
C LEU A 364 14.85 10.56 -19.57
N GLU A 365 13.56 10.78 -19.75
CA GLU A 365 13.02 11.69 -20.78
C GLU A 365 13.47 13.12 -20.54
N VAL A 366 13.32 13.63 -19.31
CA VAL A 366 13.71 15.01 -18.96
C VAL A 366 15.23 15.18 -19.01
N ALA A 367 16.01 14.14 -18.65
CA ALA A 367 17.46 14.13 -18.77
C ALA A 367 17.96 13.99 -20.23
N GLY A 368 17.06 13.73 -21.20
CA GLY A 368 17.40 13.48 -22.60
C GLY A 368 18.14 12.15 -22.84
N LYS A 369 17.96 11.19 -21.94
CA LYS A 369 18.59 9.85 -22.01
C LYS A 369 17.64 8.77 -22.52
N LYS A 370 16.34 9.01 -22.52
CA LYS A 370 15.34 8.06 -23.02
C LYS A 370 15.60 7.78 -24.52
N HIS A 371 15.75 6.52 -24.87
CA HIS A 371 16.06 6.04 -26.24
C HIS A 371 17.47 6.33 -26.76
N ASP A 372 18.39 6.92 -25.99
CA ASP A 372 19.77 7.11 -26.41
C ASP A 372 20.62 5.84 -26.23
N LYS A 373 20.28 4.79 -27.02
CA LYS A 373 21.06 3.54 -27.07
C LYS A 373 22.47 3.70 -27.66
N THR A 374 22.85 4.89 -28.09
CA THR A 374 24.16 5.20 -28.71
C THR A 374 25.16 5.73 -27.70
N ASN A 375 24.72 6.25 -26.58
CA ASN A 375 25.58 6.80 -25.53
C ASN A 375 26.18 5.68 -24.66
N LYS A 376 27.34 5.18 -25.07
CA LYS A 376 28.05 4.11 -24.35
C LYS A 376 28.41 4.46 -22.91
N ALA A 377 28.64 5.74 -22.61
CA ALA A 377 28.97 6.17 -21.25
C ALA A 377 27.74 6.08 -20.34
N TRP A 378 26.56 6.46 -20.85
CA TRP A 378 25.31 6.31 -20.12
C TRP A 378 24.96 4.84 -19.90
N LEU A 379 24.97 4.02 -20.96
CA LEU A 379 24.63 2.59 -20.84
C LEU A 379 25.51 1.85 -19.81
N LYS A 380 26.79 2.19 -19.75
CA LYS A 380 27.68 1.62 -18.72
C LYS A 380 27.34 2.09 -17.30
N ARG A 381 26.89 3.35 -17.13
CA ARG A 381 26.46 3.84 -15.82
C ARG A 381 25.12 3.23 -15.41
N GLU A 382 24.22 3.09 -16.35
CA GLU A 382 22.91 2.43 -16.15
C GLU A 382 23.11 1.00 -15.66
N GLU A 383 23.98 0.20 -16.32
CA GLU A 383 24.38 -1.14 -15.88
C GLU A 383 24.96 -1.14 -14.45
N GLN A 384 25.85 -0.19 -14.11
CA GLN A 384 26.40 -0.06 -12.77
C GLN A 384 25.35 0.34 -11.71
N LEU A 385 24.35 1.13 -12.08
CA LEU A 385 23.25 1.50 -11.18
C LEU A 385 22.32 0.32 -10.96
N ASP A 386 22.11 -0.48 -11.99
CA ASP A 386 21.31 -1.73 -11.92
C ASP A 386 21.98 -2.75 -10.99
N GLU A 387 23.28 -3.02 -11.18
CA GLU A 387 24.09 -3.87 -10.28
C GLU A 387 24.07 -3.41 -8.81
N LEU A 388 23.82 -2.12 -8.56
CA LEU A 388 23.70 -1.54 -7.21
C LEU A 388 22.27 -1.52 -6.68
N GLY A 389 21.29 -2.05 -7.43
CA GLY A 389 19.88 -1.99 -7.07
C GLY A 389 19.32 -0.55 -6.99
N ILE A 390 19.85 0.36 -7.81
CA ILE A 390 19.39 1.76 -7.86
C ILE A 390 18.35 1.98 -8.95
N ILE A 391 18.40 1.18 -10.02
CA ILE A 391 17.40 1.24 -11.10
C ILE A 391 16.12 0.57 -10.61
N ASP A 392 15.04 1.33 -10.68
CA ASP A 392 13.70 0.91 -10.33
C ASP A 392 12.72 1.57 -11.30
N ASP A 393 11.52 1.06 -11.46
CA ASP A 393 10.50 1.65 -12.33
C ASP A 393 9.98 2.99 -11.81
N GLY A 394 10.00 3.19 -10.49
CA GLY A 394 9.54 4.41 -9.83
C GLY A 394 10.31 4.75 -8.56
N TYR A 395 10.45 6.03 -8.30
CA TYR A 395 11.15 6.57 -7.13
C TYR A 395 10.17 7.32 -6.24
N SER A 396 9.84 6.73 -5.10
CA SER A 396 8.96 7.34 -4.11
C SER A 396 9.71 8.38 -3.29
N ILE A 397 9.19 9.61 -3.27
CA ILE A 397 9.70 10.71 -2.45
C ILE A 397 8.68 10.99 -1.35
N PRO A 398 9.05 10.83 -0.07
CA PRO A 398 8.15 11.11 1.05
C PRO A 398 7.89 12.61 1.17
N ARG A 399 6.81 12.97 1.86
CA ARG A 399 6.51 14.33 2.26
C ARG A 399 7.71 14.92 3.02
N PRO A 400 8.29 16.05 2.58
CA PRO A 400 9.36 16.68 3.33
C PRO A 400 8.89 17.11 4.72
N GLU A 401 9.72 16.89 5.74
CA GLU A 401 9.46 17.41 7.08
C GLU A 401 9.36 18.95 7.07
N PRO A 402 8.54 19.56 7.94
CA PRO A 402 8.28 21.01 7.90
C PRO A 402 9.52 21.89 8.07
N ASP A 403 10.56 21.40 8.72
CA ASP A 403 11.83 22.10 9.00
C ASP A 403 12.95 21.79 8.02
N VAL A 404 12.72 20.92 7.02
CA VAL A 404 13.72 20.61 5.99
C VAL A 404 13.98 21.83 5.12
N GLN A 405 15.25 22.28 5.12
CA GLN A 405 15.73 23.38 4.30
C GLN A 405 16.77 22.95 3.26
N ASN A 406 17.37 21.78 3.45
CA ASN A 406 18.38 21.23 2.54
C ASN A 406 17.72 20.24 1.58
N LEU A 407 17.86 20.48 0.27
CA LEU A 407 17.30 19.62 -0.75
C LEU A 407 17.79 18.16 -0.66
N GLY A 408 19.04 17.95 -0.26
CA GLY A 408 19.61 16.60 -0.12
C GLY A 408 18.95 15.75 0.96
N ASP A 409 18.36 16.38 1.99
CA ASP A 409 17.64 15.70 3.08
C ASP A 409 16.18 15.41 2.71
N ALA A 410 15.67 16.08 1.67
CA ALA A 410 14.29 15.92 1.19
C ALA A 410 14.12 14.82 0.13
N ILE A 411 15.22 14.24 -0.39
CA ILE A 411 15.17 13.24 -1.47
C ILE A 411 15.87 11.94 -1.04
N PRO A 412 15.33 10.78 -1.45
CA PRO A 412 15.94 9.48 -1.17
C PRO A 412 17.35 9.36 -1.77
N GLY A 413 18.23 8.65 -1.07
CA GLY A 413 19.64 8.52 -1.50
C GLY A 413 19.82 7.84 -2.87
N HIS A 414 18.99 6.82 -3.18
CA HIS A 414 19.01 6.14 -4.49
C HIS A 414 18.58 7.09 -5.63
N LEU A 415 17.56 7.92 -5.43
CA LEU A 415 17.18 8.96 -6.40
C LEU A 415 18.30 9.99 -6.60
N HIS A 416 18.97 10.41 -5.51
CA HIS A 416 20.11 11.33 -5.61
C HIS A 416 21.27 10.72 -6.40
N MET A 417 21.54 9.42 -6.22
CA MET A 417 22.55 8.71 -7.02
C MET A 417 22.17 8.67 -8.51
N LEU A 418 20.91 8.40 -8.83
CA LEU A 418 20.44 8.45 -10.21
C LEU A 418 20.55 9.84 -10.83
N LEU A 419 20.09 10.90 -10.14
CA LEU A 419 20.21 12.28 -10.61
C LEU A 419 21.67 12.65 -10.91
N ARG A 420 22.60 12.25 -10.05
CA ARG A 420 24.04 12.45 -10.24
C ARG A 420 24.56 11.74 -11.49
N ALA A 421 24.16 10.51 -11.69
CA ALA A 421 24.55 9.73 -12.86
C ALA A 421 23.99 10.32 -14.17
N LEU A 422 22.74 10.82 -14.13
CA LEU A 422 22.09 11.50 -15.26
C LEU A 422 22.76 12.81 -15.65
N CYS A 423 23.25 13.59 -14.66
CA CYS A 423 23.96 14.87 -14.86
C CYS A 423 25.45 14.70 -15.16
N ALA A 424 26.03 13.50 -14.97
CA ALA A 424 27.46 13.29 -15.17
C ALA A 424 27.86 13.41 -16.66
N HIS A 425 29.00 14.09 -16.92
CA HIS A 425 29.55 14.19 -18.27
C HIS A 425 30.12 12.84 -18.75
N ASP A 426 30.12 12.62 -20.06
CA ASP A 426 30.57 11.35 -20.67
C ASP A 426 32.06 11.01 -20.40
N GLU A 427 32.86 12.02 -20.09
CA GLU A 427 34.29 11.86 -19.73
C GLU A 427 34.52 11.44 -18.27
N ASP A 428 33.51 11.52 -17.42
CA ASP A 428 33.59 11.15 -16.01
C ASP A 428 33.47 9.63 -15.82
N ASN A 429 34.56 8.91 -16.04
CA ASN A 429 34.68 7.45 -15.83
C ASN A 429 34.72 7.03 -14.33
N LYS A 430 34.28 7.89 -13.42
CA LYS A 430 34.24 7.53 -11.99
C LYS A 430 33.08 6.60 -11.73
N ALA A 431 33.36 5.48 -11.05
CA ALA A 431 32.35 4.56 -10.57
C ALA A 431 31.25 5.32 -9.80
N VAL A 432 30.00 4.95 -9.99
CA VAL A 432 28.87 5.49 -9.23
C VAL A 432 29.12 5.19 -7.76
N LYS A 433 29.34 6.23 -6.94
CA LYS A 433 29.57 6.10 -5.49
C LYS A 433 28.42 6.78 -4.75
N LYS A 434 28.10 6.27 -3.57
CA LYS A 434 27.13 6.93 -2.67
C LYS A 434 27.49 8.42 -2.55
N PRO A 435 26.53 9.34 -2.75
CA PRO A 435 26.80 10.76 -2.69
C PRO A 435 27.17 11.13 -1.25
N ARG A 436 28.42 11.57 -1.04
CA ARG A 436 28.87 12.22 0.19
C ARG A 436 28.83 13.74 0.06
N GLU A 437 28.51 14.22 -1.13
CA GLU A 437 28.55 15.64 -1.50
C GLU A 437 27.11 16.17 -1.60
N PRO A 438 26.89 17.45 -1.30
CA PRO A 438 25.58 18.07 -1.45
C PRO A 438 25.09 18.02 -2.90
N VAL A 439 23.78 18.14 -3.08
CA VAL A 439 23.13 18.23 -4.40
C VAL A 439 23.73 19.38 -5.20
N THR A 440 24.13 19.13 -6.44
CA THR A 440 24.69 20.14 -7.33
C THR A 440 23.60 21.03 -7.95
N LEU A 441 24.03 22.15 -8.57
CA LEU A 441 23.11 23.03 -9.30
C LEU A 441 22.40 22.30 -10.44
N GLU A 442 23.10 21.44 -11.16
CA GLU A 442 22.61 20.71 -12.33
C GLU A 442 21.63 19.61 -11.90
N GLU A 443 21.97 18.88 -10.83
CA GLU A 443 21.07 17.88 -10.22
C GLU A 443 19.76 18.51 -9.72
N ALA A 444 19.84 19.66 -9.03
CA ALA A 444 18.67 20.39 -8.56
C ALA A 444 17.82 20.94 -9.71
N ALA A 445 18.43 21.40 -10.79
CA ALA A 445 17.71 21.90 -11.97
C ALA A 445 17.01 20.75 -12.72
N LEU A 446 17.67 19.60 -12.85
CA LEU A 446 17.06 18.39 -13.43
C LEU A 446 15.87 17.94 -12.60
N LEU A 447 16.04 17.79 -11.29
CA LEU A 447 14.96 17.39 -10.39
C LEU A 447 13.78 18.38 -10.47
N GLN A 448 14.03 19.69 -10.44
CA GLN A 448 12.97 20.69 -10.60
C GLN A 448 12.20 20.51 -11.92
N ALA A 449 12.88 20.22 -13.02
CA ALA A 449 12.24 20.00 -14.32
C ALA A 449 11.35 18.74 -14.29
N VAL A 450 11.84 17.64 -13.71
CA VAL A 450 11.09 16.38 -13.53
C VAL A 450 9.84 16.60 -12.68
N LEU A 451 9.99 17.23 -11.51
CA LEU A 451 8.88 17.54 -10.60
C LEU A 451 7.82 18.44 -11.26
N THR A 452 8.27 19.44 -12.04
CA THR A 452 7.37 20.34 -12.75
C THR A 452 6.59 19.59 -13.84
N LYS A 453 7.27 18.71 -14.58
CA LYS A 453 6.62 17.84 -15.57
C LYS A 453 5.59 16.94 -14.86
N ARG A 454 5.97 16.26 -13.78
CA ARG A 454 5.09 15.39 -13.01
C ARG A 454 3.85 16.13 -12.50
N LEU A 455 4.00 17.35 -11.98
CA LEU A 455 2.88 18.18 -11.54
C LEU A 455 1.95 18.56 -12.70
N SER A 456 2.48 18.76 -13.91
CA SER A 456 1.69 19.11 -15.09
C SER A 456 0.83 17.96 -15.66
N GLU A 457 1.07 16.73 -15.25
CA GLU A 457 0.29 15.55 -15.63
C GLU A 457 -1.09 15.52 -14.96
N TYR A 458 -1.24 16.21 -13.82
CA TYR A 458 -2.55 16.34 -13.18
C TYR A 458 -3.45 17.33 -13.94
N LYS A 459 -4.69 16.91 -14.20
CA LYS A 459 -5.68 17.69 -14.96
C LYS A 459 -6.19 18.92 -14.22
N THR A 460 -6.06 18.95 -12.88
CA THR A 460 -6.58 20.01 -12.01
C THR A 460 -5.47 20.61 -11.16
N THR A 461 -5.64 21.87 -10.71
CA THR A 461 -4.70 22.48 -9.76
C THR A 461 -5.03 22.07 -8.31
N TYR A 462 -4.08 22.27 -7.42
CA TYR A 462 -4.30 22.05 -5.98
C TYR A 462 -5.45 22.89 -5.42
N GLU A 463 -5.53 24.17 -5.81
CA GLU A 463 -6.56 25.11 -5.38
C GLU A 463 -7.96 24.69 -5.86
N HIS A 464 -8.04 24.16 -7.08
CA HIS A 464 -9.29 23.61 -7.60
C HIS A 464 -9.73 22.40 -6.77
N ASP A 465 -8.83 21.46 -6.53
CA ASP A 465 -9.12 20.24 -5.76
C ASP A 465 -9.57 20.57 -4.35
N ARG A 466 -8.87 21.48 -3.68
CA ARG A 466 -9.24 21.96 -2.35
C ARG A 466 -10.66 22.53 -2.33
N SER A 467 -10.98 23.39 -3.31
CA SER A 467 -12.34 23.95 -3.41
C SER A 467 -13.40 22.88 -3.66
N GLN A 468 -13.10 21.83 -4.43
CA GLN A 468 -14.01 20.71 -4.65
C GLN A 468 -14.21 19.89 -3.37
N LEU A 469 -13.14 19.59 -2.64
CA LEU A 469 -13.21 18.85 -1.38
C LEU A 469 -14.04 19.60 -0.34
N GLU A 470 -13.81 20.90 -0.17
CA GLU A 470 -14.58 21.78 0.75
C GLU A 470 -16.09 21.75 0.41
N LYS A 471 -16.47 21.73 -0.87
CA LYS A 471 -17.86 21.63 -1.30
C LYS A 471 -18.47 20.27 -0.95
N VAL A 472 -17.77 19.17 -1.27
CA VAL A 472 -18.27 17.81 -0.96
C VAL A 472 -18.47 17.62 0.53
N GLN A 473 -17.60 18.19 1.38
CA GLN A 473 -17.72 18.11 2.83
C GLN A 473 -18.81 19.00 3.42
N SER A 474 -19.11 20.14 2.78
CA SER A 474 -20.13 21.11 3.25
C SER A 474 -21.55 20.76 2.85
N GLU A 475 -21.73 20.03 1.75
CA GLU A 475 -23.06 19.71 1.20
C GLU A 475 -23.43 18.26 1.53
N SER A 476 -24.12 18.05 2.65
CA SER A 476 -24.65 16.73 3.05
C SER A 476 -25.70 16.15 2.07
N THR A 477 -26.12 16.88 1.05
CA THR A 477 -27.27 16.53 0.17
C THR A 477 -27.20 17.08 -1.25
N GLY A 478 -26.04 17.04 -1.93
CA GLY A 478 -26.00 17.53 -3.33
C GLY A 478 -25.07 16.72 -4.24
N PRO A 479 -25.38 16.56 -5.54
CA PRO A 479 -24.57 15.82 -6.49
C PRO A 479 -23.38 16.66 -6.98
N LEU A 480 -22.33 16.78 -6.17
CA LEU A 480 -21.07 17.43 -6.58
C LEU A 480 -20.05 16.44 -7.14
N ALA A 481 -20.23 15.16 -6.86
CA ALA A 481 -19.50 14.12 -7.57
C ALA A 481 -19.99 14.06 -9.04
N PRO A 482 -19.12 13.68 -10.00
CA PRO A 482 -19.58 13.33 -11.34
C PRO A 482 -20.75 12.34 -11.26
N VAL A 483 -21.72 12.46 -12.18
CA VAL A 483 -23.02 11.74 -12.14
C VAL A 483 -22.88 10.21 -11.93
N HIS A 484 -21.70 9.66 -12.21
CA HIS A 484 -21.38 8.23 -12.14
C HIS A 484 -20.33 7.87 -11.05
N CYS A 485 -19.98 8.80 -10.16
CA CYS A 485 -18.99 8.58 -9.12
C CYS A 485 -19.61 8.71 -7.73
N ASN A 486 -19.31 7.74 -6.85
CA ASN A 486 -19.69 7.82 -5.44
C ASN A 486 -19.00 9.02 -4.77
N ALA A 487 -19.77 9.87 -4.08
CA ALA A 487 -19.25 11.10 -3.45
C ALA A 487 -18.11 10.83 -2.45
N ARG A 488 -18.18 9.72 -1.68
CA ARG A 488 -17.12 9.29 -0.76
C ARG A 488 -15.85 8.93 -1.52
N ARG A 489 -15.95 8.11 -2.57
CA ARG A 489 -14.80 7.72 -3.42
C ARG A 489 -14.18 8.93 -4.10
N TYR A 490 -15.02 9.84 -4.59
CA TYR A 490 -14.56 11.12 -5.15
C TYR A 490 -13.73 11.93 -4.14
N ALA A 491 -14.24 12.11 -2.91
CA ALA A 491 -13.52 12.83 -1.86
C ALA A 491 -12.16 12.17 -1.54
N MET A 492 -12.13 10.83 -1.41
CA MET A 492 -10.89 10.07 -1.15
C MET A 492 -9.87 10.26 -2.29
N ALA A 493 -10.29 10.17 -3.55
CA ALA A 493 -9.41 10.41 -4.70
C ALA A 493 -8.85 11.84 -4.72
N VAL A 494 -9.69 12.83 -4.38
CA VAL A 494 -9.24 14.23 -4.30
C VAL A 494 -8.22 14.42 -3.19
N GLN A 495 -8.41 13.81 -2.02
CA GLN A 495 -7.46 13.89 -0.90
C GLN A 495 -6.10 13.28 -1.25
N VAL A 496 -6.08 12.11 -1.91
CA VAL A 496 -4.83 11.46 -2.37
C VAL A 496 -4.06 12.38 -3.31
N ARG A 497 -4.68 12.80 -4.44
CA ARG A 497 -3.98 13.63 -5.43
C ARG A 497 -3.62 15.03 -4.91
N MET A 498 -4.34 15.56 -3.92
CA MET A 498 -3.96 16.80 -3.24
C MET A 498 -2.66 16.63 -2.45
N GLY A 499 -2.51 15.54 -1.70
CA GLY A 499 -1.29 15.24 -0.97
C GLY A 499 -0.07 15.14 -1.88
N GLU A 500 -0.19 14.43 -3.00
CA GLU A 500 0.87 14.31 -3.99
C GLU A 500 1.25 15.67 -4.61
N LYS A 501 0.25 16.49 -4.98
CA LYS A 501 0.50 17.86 -5.50
C LYS A 501 1.15 18.77 -4.47
N GLU A 502 0.81 18.63 -3.21
CA GLU A 502 1.41 19.39 -2.13
C GLU A 502 2.90 19.05 -1.97
N ILE A 503 3.26 17.77 -1.99
CA ILE A 503 4.64 17.30 -1.97
C ILE A 503 5.42 17.85 -3.16
N LEU A 504 4.88 17.72 -4.38
CA LEU A 504 5.51 18.25 -5.60
C LEU A 504 5.79 19.75 -5.49
N ARG A 505 4.83 20.55 -5.00
CA ARG A 505 5.00 21.99 -4.81
C ARG A 505 6.07 22.32 -3.77
N GLN A 506 6.12 21.60 -2.66
CA GLN A 506 7.14 21.75 -1.63
C GLN A 506 8.53 21.43 -2.18
N LEU A 507 8.69 20.30 -2.88
CA LEU A 507 9.97 19.92 -3.49
C LEU A 507 10.42 20.90 -4.58
N ILE A 508 9.52 21.39 -5.43
CA ILE A 508 9.83 22.42 -6.43
C ILE A 508 10.33 23.70 -5.76
N SER A 509 9.70 24.12 -4.65
CA SER A 509 10.14 25.27 -3.87
C SER A 509 11.52 25.08 -3.25
N LEU A 510 11.80 23.89 -2.71
CA LEU A 510 13.13 23.52 -2.18
C LEU A 510 14.20 23.55 -3.30
N CYS A 511 13.91 22.99 -4.48
CA CYS A 511 14.80 23.06 -5.63
C CYS A 511 15.11 24.52 -6.02
N GLN A 512 14.09 25.38 -6.12
CA GLN A 512 14.25 26.81 -6.45
C GLN A 512 15.12 27.54 -5.43
N GLY A 513 14.88 27.28 -4.14
CA GLY A 513 15.69 27.84 -3.05
C GLY A 513 17.16 27.41 -3.15
N HIS A 514 17.39 26.11 -3.35
CA HIS A 514 18.73 25.53 -3.51
C HIS A 514 19.46 26.10 -4.72
N ILE A 515 18.82 26.15 -5.89
CA ILE A 515 19.38 26.73 -7.13
C ILE A 515 19.77 28.18 -6.92
N LYS A 516 18.93 28.98 -6.27
CA LYS A 516 19.24 30.38 -5.95
C LYS A 516 20.47 30.51 -5.07
N LEU A 517 20.53 29.78 -3.96
CA LEU A 517 21.65 29.80 -3.03
C LEU A 517 22.99 29.41 -3.70
N MET A 518 22.97 28.32 -4.49
CA MET A 518 24.15 27.83 -5.20
C MET A 518 24.61 28.82 -6.27
N SER A 519 23.68 29.44 -7.00
CA SER A 519 23.99 30.45 -8.03
C SER A 519 24.62 31.70 -7.42
N GLU A 520 24.13 32.19 -6.29
CA GLU A 520 24.69 33.32 -5.55
C GLU A 520 26.09 33.01 -5.03
N ALA A 521 26.31 31.80 -4.47
CA ALA A 521 27.64 31.35 -4.01
C ALA A 521 28.66 31.27 -5.16
N LEU A 522 28.24 30.75 -6.31
CA LEU A 522 29.08 30.70 -7.51
C LEU A 522 29.43 32.11 -8.02
N ALA A 523 28.48 33.04 -8.05
CA ALA A 523 28.68 34.43 -8.44
C ALA A 523 29.65 35.14 -7.48
N ALA A 524 29.50 34.96 -6.16
CA ALA A 524 30.40 35.50 -5.16
C ALA A 524 31.84 34.97 -5.31
N THR A 525 31.99 33.69 -5.58
CA THR A 525 33.30 33.05 -5.82
C THR A 525 33.98 33.60 -7.09
N LYS A 526 33.22 33.77 -8.19
CA LYS A 526 33.72 34.38 -9.43
C LYS A 526 34.18 35.82 -9.21
N ARG A 527 33.42 36.64 -8.45
CA ARG A 527 33.80 38.01 -8.08
C ARG A 527 35.10 38.04 -7.30
N LYS A 528 35.25 37.22 -6.25
CA LYS A 528 36.48 37.13 -5.47
C LYS A 528 37.71 36.74 -6.34
N ARG A 529 37.54 35.77 -7.25
CA ARG A 529 38.60 35.35 -8.18
C ARG A 529 39.01 36.49 -9.14
N SER A 530 38.05 37.26 -9.66
CA SER A 530 38.34 38.40 -10.54
C SER A 530 39.05 39.53 -9.80
N GLU A 531 38.71 39.84 -8.56
CA GLU A 531 39.37 40.81 -7.70
C GLU A 531 40.82 40.42 -7.38
N VAL A 532 41.07 39.14 -7.05
CA VAL A 532 42.41 38.60 -6.82
C VAL A 532 43.24 38.64 -8.09
N ALA A 533 42.67 38.30 -9.25
CA ALA A 533 43.36 38.38 -10.54
C ALA A 533 43.75 39.83 -10.91
N SER A 534 42.84 40.80 -10.67
CA SER A 534 43.12 42.23 -10.91
C SER A 534 44.19 42.78 -9.98
N ARG A 535 44.20 42.42 -8.69
CA ARG A 535 45.25 42.78 -7.71
C ARG A 535 46.61 42.21 -8.11
N ASN A 536 46.66 40.93 -8.53
CA ASN A 536 47.91 40.30 -8.98
C ASN A 536 48.43 40.90 -10.29
N SER A 537 47.58 41.33 -11.22
CA SER A 537 47.99 42.01 -12.45
C SER A 537 48.55 43.43 -12.17
N SER A 538 47.96 44.17 -11.23
CA SER A 538 48.42 45.47 -10.77
C SER A 538 49.79 45.38 -10.05
N ALA A 539 49.93 44.34 -9.19
CA ALA A 539 51.18 44.09 -8.48
C ALA A 539 52.32 43.66 -9.43
N LYS A 540 52.03 42.94 -10.53
CA LYS A 540 53.05 42.66 -11.59
C LYS A 540 53.43 43.88 -12.39
N LYS A 541 52.51 44.79 -12.69
CA LYS A 541 52.80 46.06 -13.37
C LYS A 541 53.67 46.98 -12.49
N PHE A 542 53.45 46.98 -11.17
CA PHE A 542 54.27 47.78 -10.22
C PHE A 542 55.70 47.22 -10.00
N LYS A 543 55.91 45.92 -10.25
CA LYS A 543 57.27 45.31 -10.19
C LYS A 543 58.05 45.41 -11.50
N ALA A 544 57.40 45.77 -12.59
CA ALA A 544 58.00 45.90 -13.93
C ALA A 544 58.28 47.37 -14.36
N ALA A 545 57.82 48.33 -13.54
CA ALA A 545 58.22 49.76 -13.61
C ALA A 545 59.26 50.07 -12.52
#